data_ef3874fb5547385cceea2d3f516dfaca
#
_entry.id   ef3874fb5547385cceea2d3f516dfaca
#
_cell.length_a   1.000
_cell.length_b   1.000
_cell.length_c   1.000
_cell.angle_alpha   90.00
_cell.angle_beta   90.00
_cell.angle_gamma   90.00
#
_symmetry.space_group_name_H-M   'P 1'
#
loop_
_entity.id
_entity.type
_entity.pdbx_description
1 polymer ?
#
loop_
_entity_poly.entity_id
_entity_poly.type
_entity_poly.pdbx_seq_one_letter_code
_entity_poly.pdbx_strand_id
1 'polypeptide(L)'
;NANGKVPLLELDDGRFVAESNAILLYLGEGTAFVPADTYERAVVNQWLFFEQYSHEPHVAVRRSLMLYPERKALATPERMASLLESGNRALGVMEAQLAKTPFLAGSEMTVADIALYAYTHDASAGGYDLAQFPAVSAWLHRVADHPGHVPMSWTP
;
A
#
# COMPACT_ATOMS: atom_id res chain seq x y z
N ASN A 1 13.49 -3.08 16.84
CA ASN A 1 12.90 -1.84 16.33
C ASN A 1 12.58 -0.90 17.51
N ALA A 2 13.24 0.26 17.55
CA ALA A 2 13.03 1.26 18.62
C ALA A 2 11.59 1.83 18.65
N ASN A 3 10.88 1.78 17.50
CA ASN A 3 9.48 2.21 17.40
C ASN A 3 8.47 1.14 17.89
N GLY A 4 8.93 -0.07 18.22
CA GLY A 4 8.06 -1.15 18.71
C GLY A 4 7.04 -1.67 17.70
N LYS A 5 7.21 -1.37 16.41
CA LYS A 5 6.29 -1.76 15.33
C LYS A 5 6.88 -2.85 14.43
N VAL A 6 6.04 -3.54 13.74
CA VAL A 6 6.37 -4.50 12.66
C VAL A 6 6.03 -3.87 11.31
N PRO A 7 6.72 -4.30 10.21
CA PRO A 7 7.73 -5.34 10.14
C PRO A 7 9.12 -4.90 10.61
N LEU A 8 9.97 -5.88 10.83
CA LEU A 8 11.40 -5.73 11.08
C LEU A 8 12.13 -6.81 10.29
N LEU A 9 13.05 -6.41 9.42
CA LEU A 9 13.91 -7.31 8.68
C LEU A 9 15.25 -7.43 9.41
N GLU A 10 15.67 -8.64 9.74
CA GLU A 10 17.01 -8.99 10.21
C GLU A 10 17.85 -9.48 9.02
N LEU A 11 19.03 -8.92 8.85
CA LEU A 11 19.98 -9.33 7.84
C LEU A 11 20.95 -10.39 8.37
N ASP A 12 21.58 -11.15 7.47
CA ASP A 12 22.52 -12.24 7.82
C ASP A 12 23.69 -11.79 8.68
N ASP A 13 24.07 -10.52 8.62
CA ASP A 13 25.14 -9.92 9.43
C ASP A 13 24.67 -9.34 10.78
N GLY A 14 23.40 -9.56 11.14
CA GLY A 14 22.78 -9.11 12.39
C GLY A 14 22.32 -7.65 12.40
N ARG A 15 22.38 -6.93 11.27
CA ARG A 15 21.77 -5.59 11.16
C ARG A 15 20.26 -5.69 10.94
N PHE A 16 19.56 -4.63 11.28
CA PHE A 16 18.10 -4.56 11.17
C PHE A 16 17.64 -3.40 10.29
N VAL A 17 16.60 -3.64 9.50
CA VAL A 17 15.87 -2.60 8.76
C VAL A 17 14.43 -2.61 9.24
N ALA A 18 13.93 -1.45 9.69
CA ALA A 18 12.53 -1.23 10.04
C ALA A 18 11.85 -0.40 8.93
N GLU A 19 10.51 -0.25 9.04
CA GLU A 19 9.61 0.39 8.08
C GLU A 19 9.44 -0.42 6.79
N SER A 20 8.20 -0.84 6.53
CA SER A 20 7.86 -1.71 5.39
C SER A 20 8.37 -1.17 4.05
N ASN A 21 8.25 0.14 3.81
CA ASN A 21 8.69 0.77 2.58
C ASN A 21 10.22 0.81 2.44
N ALA A 22 10.95 0.97 3.57
CA ALA A 22 12.41 0.86 3.56
C ALA A 22 12.87 -0.58 3.29
N ILE A 23 12.16 -1.56 3.84
CA ILE A 23 12.40 -2.99 3.59
C ILE A 23 12.14 -3.33 2.12
N LEU A 24 11.04 -2.84 1.54
CA LEU A 24 10.73 -3.03 0.11
C LEU A 24 11.81 -2.44 -0.81
N LEU A 25 12.27 -1.23 -0.53
CA LEU A 25 13.37 -0.60 -1.27
C LEU A 25 14.67 -1.40 -1.14
N TYR A 26 15.00 -1.87 0.07
CA TYR A 26 16.20 -2.66 0.32
C TYR A 26 16.16 -4.00 -0.44
N LEU A 27 15.05 -4.72 -0.37
CA LEU A 27 14.89 -6.03 -1.03
C LEU A 27 14.77 -5.90 -2.54
N GLY A 28 14.21 -4.78 -3.03
CA GLY A 28 14.03 -4.51 -4.45
C GLY A 28 15.28 -3.93 -5.14
N GLU A 29 16.32 -3.54 -4.39
CA GLU A 29 17.52 -2.90 -4.96
C GLU A 29 18.21 -3.82 -5.98
N GLY A 30 18.52 -3.26 -7.16
CA GLY A 30 19.11 -4.02 -8.27
C GLY A 30 18.14 -4.91 -9.05
N THR A 31 16.83 -4.88 -8.72
CA THR A 31 15.77 -5.55 -9.48
C THR A 31 14.97 -4.55 -10.33
N ALA A 32 14.09 -5.06 -11.21
CA ALA A 32 13.17 -4.23 -11.98
C ALA A 32 12.14 -3.47 -11.11
N PHE A 33 11.92 -3.88 -9.85
CA PHE A 33 10.98 -3.23 -8.95
C PHE A 33 11.47 -1.90 -8.37
N VAL A 34 12.79 -1.62 -8.45
CA VAL A 34 13.40 -0.35 -8.04
C VAL A 34 14.20 0.19 -9.22
N PRO A 35 13.67 1.20 -9.95
CA PRO A 35 14.33 1.75 -11.12
C PRO A 35 15.75 2.29 -10.82
N ALA A 36 16.68 2.10 -11.77
CA ALA A 36 18.03 2.64 -11.67
C ALA A 36 18.06 4.16 -11.98
N ASP A 37 17.16 4.63 -12.85
CA ASP A 37 17.06 6.05 -13.18
C ASP A 37 16.62 6.87 -11.95
N THR A 38 17.30 8.00 -11.75
CA THR A 38 17.09 8.85 -10.57
C THR A 38 15.68 9.46 -10.53
N TYR A 39 15.14 9.87 -11.67
CA TYR A 39 13.80 10.46 -11.74
C TYR A 39 12.72 9.40 -11.49
N GLU A 40 12.83 8.24 -12.15
CA GLU A 40 11.89 7.14 -11.97
C GLU A 40 11.89 6.66 -10.51
N ARG A 41 13.08 6.55 -9.89
CA ARG A 41 13.23 6.23 -8.46
C ARG A 41 12.59 7.28 -7.57
N ALA A 42 12.69 8.58 -7.91
CA ALA A 42 12.03 9.64 -7.17
C ALA A 42 10.50 9.53 -7.26
N VAL A 43 9.95 9.13 -8.41
CA VAL A 43 8.51 8.87 -8.58
C VAL A 43 8.07 7.67 -7.74
N VAL A 44 8.85 6.58 -7.69
CA VAL A 44 8.57 5.45 -6.78
C VAL A 44 8.55 5.92 -5.33
N ASN A 45 9.55 6.66 -4.90
CA ASN A 45 9.60 7.19 -3.53
C ASN A 45 8.42 8.12 -3.22
N GLN A 46 7.99 8.95 -4.18
CA GLN A 46 6.80 9.80 -4.04
C GLN A 46 5.56 8.94 -3.68
N TRP A 47 5.35 7.81 -4.35
CA TRP A 47 4.25 6.90 -4.06
C TRP A 47 4.39 6.18 -2.74
N LEU A 48 5.61 5.81 -2.32
CA LEU A 48 5.86 5.24 -1.00
C LEU A 48 5.57 6.23 0.13
N PHE A 49 5.92 7.52 -0.04
CA PHE A 49 5.56 8.57 0.91
C PHE A 49 4.06 8.86 0.90
N PHE A 50 3.43 8.84 -0.26
CA PHE A 50 1.97 8.97 -0.36
C PHE A 50 1.27 7.82 0.37
N GLU A 51 1.74 6.60 0.24
CA GLU A 51 1.22 5.43 0.94
C GLU A 51 1.23 5.67 2.45
N GLN A 52 2.37 6.04 3.02
CA GLN A 52 2.55 6.23 4.46
C GLN A 52 1.79 7.45 5.02
N TYR A 53 1.66 8.52 4.25
CA TYR A 53 1.08 9.77 4.75
C TYR A 53 -0.42 9.92 4.41
N SER A 54 -0.85 9.45 3.24
CA SER A 54 -2.19 9.74 2.73
C SER A 54 -3.08 8.51 2.55
N HIS A 55 -2.52 7.32 2.37
CA HIS A 55 -3.28 6.11 2.08
C HIS A 55 -3.42 5.22 3.32
N GLU A 56 -2.33 4.66 3.84
CA GLU A 56 -2.31 3.75 5.00
C GLU A 56 -3.06 4.33 6.21
N PRO A 57 -2.80 5.58 6.65
CA PRO A 57 -3.43 6.13 7.85
C PRO A 57 -4.95 6.22 7.77
N HIS A 58 -5.51 6.10 6.59
CA HIS A 58 -6.95 6.16 6.36
C HIS A 58 -7.52 4.79 5.95
N VAL A 59 -6.99 4.17 4.91
CA VAL A 59 -7.51 2.91 4.35
C VAL A 59 -7.28 1.76 5.32
N ALA A 60 -6.04 1.53 5.75
CA ALA A 60 -5.70 0.45 6.66
C ALA A 60 -6.26 0.67 8.07
N VAL A 61 -6.20 1.90 8.58
CA VAL A 61 -6.71 2.23 9.91
C VAL A 61 -8.22 2.02 9.96
N ARG A 62 -8.99 2.48 8.97
CA ARG A 62 -10.44 2.28 8.96
C ARG A 62 -10.81 0.79 8.91
N ARG A 63 -10.15 0.03 8.03
CA ARG A 63 -10.31 -1.43 7.96
C ARG A 63 -10.02 -2.09 9.32
N SER A 64 -8.91 -1.73 9.94
CA SER A 64 -8.50 -2.24 11.25
C SER A 64 -9.55 -1.95 12.35
N LEU A 65 -10.13 -0.76 12.36
CA LEU A 65 -11.19 -0.38 13.32
C LEU A 65 -12.50 -1.17 13.09
N MET A 66 -12.75 -1.63 11.88
CA MET A 66 -13.92 -2.47 11.58
C MET A 66 -13.71 -3.94 11.90
N LEU A 67 -12.49 -4.45 11.70
CA LEU A 67 -12.21 -5.88 11.80
C LEU A 67 -11.83 -6.33 13.22
N TYR A 68 -11.15 -5.48 13.99
CA TYR A 68 -10.60 -5.89 15.29
C TYR A 68 -11.48 -5.41 16.44
N PRO A 69 -12.16 -6.34 17.17
CA PRO A 69 -13.08 -6.00 18.27
C PRO A 69 -12.43 -5.15 19.36
N GLU A 70 -11.15 -5.38 19.67
CA GLU A 70 -10.39 -4.62 20.68
C GLU A 70 -10.17 -3.16 20.31
N ARG A 71 -10.32 -2.82 19.04
CA ARG A 71 -10.22 -1.45 18.51
C ARG A 71 -11.56 -0.72 18.40
N LYS A 72 -12.67 -1.41 18.66
CA LYS A 72 -14.03 -0.89 18.49
C LYS A 72 -14.30 0.41 19.26
N ALA A 73 -13.72 0.56 20.45
CA ALA A 73 -13.85 1.79 21.25
C ALA A 73 -13.25 3.04 20.56
N LEU A 74 -12.33 2.83 19.59
CA LEU A 74 -11.70 3.90 18.82
C LEU A 74 -12.47 4.23 17.52
N ALA A 75 -13.50 3.46 17.17
CA ALA A 75 -14.31 3.61 15.97
C ALA A 75 -15.51 4.52 16.21
N THR A 76 -15.29 5.77 16.63
CA THR A 76 -16.39 6.73 16.78
C THR A 76 -16.98 7.07 15.40
N PRO A 77 -18.29 7.43 15.32
CA PRO A 77 -18.92 7.79 14.04
C PRO A 77 -18.16 8.88 13.28
N GLU A 78 -17.71 9.92 13.99
CA GLU A 78 -16.96 11.05 13.42
C GLU A 78 -15.62 10.59 12.84
N ARG A 79 -14.88 9.76 13.59
CA ARG A 79 -13.60 9.21 13.14
C ARG A 79 -13.78 8.31 11.92
N MET A 80 -14.79 7.44 11.95
CA MET A 80 -15.09 6.55 10.84
C MET A 80 -15.51 7.31 9.58
N ALA A 81 -16.28 8.39 9.71
CA ALA A 81 -16.64 9.26 8.59
C ALA A 81 -15.41 9.99 8.01
N SER A 82 -14.57 10.57 8.86
CA SER A 82 -13.33 11.24 8.45
C SER A 82 -12.35 10.31 7.74
N LEU A 83 -12.19 9.08 8.25
CA LEU A 83 -11.34 8.07 7.61
C LEU A 83 -11.88 7.64 6.25
N LEU A 84 -13.22 7.48 6.13
CA LEU A 84 -13.84 7.14 4.84
C LEU A 84 -13.62 8.24 3.80
N GLU A 85 -13.86 9.50 4.17
CA GLU A 85 -13.64 10.64 3.28
C GLU A 85 -12.18 10.75 2.84
N SER A 86 -11.24 10.67 3.78
CA SER A 86 -9.81 10.79 3.50
C SER A 86 -9.28 9.62 2.67
N GLY A 87 -9.73 8.40 2.96
CA GLY A 87 -9.37 7.22 2.17
C GLY A 87 -9.94 7.27 0.75
N ASN A 88 -11.18 7.75 0.57
CA ASN A 88 -11.74 7.96 -0.77
C ASN A 88 -10.95 9.02 -1.55
N ARG A 89 -10.45 10.08 -0.91
CA ARG A 89 -9.54 11.04 -1.56
C ARG A 89 -8.23 10.37 -2.00
N ALA A 90 -7.65 9.53 -1.15
CA ALA A 90 -6.44 8.78 -1.51
C ALA A 90 -6.68 7.82 -2.68
N LEU A 91 -7.77 7.05 -2.65
CA LEU A 91 -8.16 6.18 -3.77
C LEU A 91 -8.41 6.99 -5.05
N GLY A 92 -9.01 8.18 -4.96
CA GLY A 92 -9.20 9.09 -6.10
C GLY A 92 -7.88 9.58 -6.72
N VAL A 93 -6.83 9.81 -5.92
CA VAL A 93 -5.49 10.14 -6.43
C VAL A 93 -4.91 8.96 -7.19
N MET A 94 -5.03 7.74 -6.65
CA MET A 94 -4.59 6.52 -7.34
C MET A 94 -5.37 6.30 -8.64
N GLU A 95 -6.70 6.46 -8.62
CA GLU A 95 -7.58 6.36 -9.78
C GLU A 95 -7.14 7.28 -10.91
N ALA A 96 -6.90 8.56 -10.60
CA ALA A 96 -6.47 9.56 -11.59
C ALA A 96 -5.11 9.24 -12.21
N GLN A 97 -4.21 8.58 -11.50
CA GLN A 97 -2.92 8.12 -12.01
C GLN A 97 -3.08 6.84 -12.84
N LEU A 98 -3.76 5.85 -12.30
CA LEU A 98 -3.94 4.54 -12.93
C LEU A 98 -4.83 4.57 -14.18
N ALA A 99 -5.62 5.62 -14.34
CA ALA A 99 -6.31 5.91 -15.61
C ALA A 99 -5.36 6.32 -16.75
N LYS A 100 -4.10 6.69 -16.44
CA LYS A 100 -3.09 7.14 -17.41
C LYS A 100 -1.99 6.11 -17.64
N THR A 101 -1.66 5.33 -16.60
CA THR A 101 -0.56 4.37 -16.63
C THR A 101 -1.01 3.04 -16.04
N PRO A 102 -0.45 1.90 -16.49
CA PRO A 102 -0.84 0.59 -15.97
C PRO A 102 -0.44 0.39 -14.50
N PHE A 103 0.63 1.05 -14.02
CA PHE A 103 1.10 0.99 -12.65
C PHE A 103 1.33 2.40 -12.10
N LEU A 104 1.45 2.52 -10.78
CA LEU A 104 1.49 3.81 -10.09
C LEU A 104 2.67 4.69 -10.51
N ALA A 105 3.85 4.08 -10.69
CA ALA A 105 5.05 4.82 -11.10
C ALA A 105 5.27 4.89 -12.63
N GLY A 106 4.44 4.21 -13.44
CA GLY A 106 4.59 4.24 -14.90
C GLY A 106 4.12 2.96 -15.60
N SER A 107 4.91 2.47 -16.57
CA SER A 107 4.58 1.30 -17.39
C SER A 107 4.85 -0.04 -16.70
N GLU A 108 5.79 -0.06 -15.75
CA GLU A 108 6.24 -1.28 -15.08
C GLU A 108 5.85 -1.29 -13.61
N MET A 109 5.61 -2.50 -13.08
CA MET A 109 5.34 -2.71 -11.66
C MET A 109 6.58 -2.40 -10.83
N THR A 110 6.39 -1.68 -9.73
CA THR A 110 7.45 -1.29 -8.79
C THR A 110 7.10 -1.63 -7.34
N VAL A 111 8.04 -1.40 -6.42
CA VAL A 111 7.76 -1.53 -4.98
C VAL A 111 6.65 -0.59 -4.50
N ALA A 112 6.36 0.50 -5.21
CA ALA A 112 5.23 1.38 -4.91
C ALA A 112 3.88 0.66 -5.10
N ASP A 113 3.76 -0.17 -6.14
CA ASP A 113 2.56 -0.97 -6.38
C ASP A 113 2.40 -2.05 -5.29
N ILE A 114 3.50 -2.69 -4.88
CA ILE A 114 3.49 -3.69 -3.80
C ILE A 114 3.02 -3.05 -2.49
N ALA A 115 3.57 -1.88 -2.13
CA ALA A 115 3.22 -1.17 -0.91
C ALA A 115 1.73 -0.79 -0.86
N LEU A 116 1.23 -0.15 -1.92
CA LEU A 116 -0.16 0.31 -1.99
C LEU A 116 -1.16 -0.84 -2.16
N TYR A 117 -0.76 -1.91 -2.85
CA TYR A 117 -1.60 -3.11 -2.99
C TYR A 117 -1.92 -3.74 -1.63
N ALA A 118 -0.96 -3.78 -0.70
CA ALA A 118 -1.08 -4.42 0.60
C ALA A 118 -2.35 -4.02 1.39
N TYR A 119 -2.81 -2.79 1.25
CA TYR A 119 -4.03 -2.31 1.91
C TYR A 119 -5.20 -2.07 0.97
N THR A 120 -4.92 -1.77 -0.31
CA THR A 120 -5.99 -1.47 -1.27
C THR A 120 -6.77 -2.71 -1.67
N HIS A 121 -6.11 -3.88 -1.78
CA HIS A 121 -6.77 -5.13 -2.22
C HIS A 121 -7.94 -5.54 -1.33
N ASP A 122 -7.92 -5.17 -0.07
CA ASP A 122 -8.96 -5.49 0.93
C ASP A 122 -9.64 -4.22 1.50
N ALA A 123 -9.59 -3.10 0.76
CA ALA A 123 -10.17 -1.84 1.20
C ALA A 123 -11.70 -1.94 1.41
N SER A 124 -12.37 -2.84 0.67
CA SER A 124 -13.81 -3.10 0.83
C SER A 124 -14.16 -3.58 2.25
N ALA A 125 -13.29 -4.32 2.93
CA ALA A 125 -13.45 -4.69 4.33
C ALA A 125 -13.38 -3.47 5.27
N GLY A 126 -12.82 -2.36 4.82
CA GLY A 126 -12.87 -1.05 5.44
C GLY A 126 -14.10 -0.23 5.05
N GLY A 127 -15.00 -0.77 4.21
CA GLY A 127 -16.22 -0.09 3.74
C GLY A 127 -15.96 0.93 2.62
N TYR A 128 -14.85 0.79 1.89
CA TYR A 128 -14.61 1.54 0.65
C TYR A 128 -15.28 0.83 -0.52
N ASP A 129 -15.97 1.59 -1.35
CA ASP A 129 -16.63 1.07 -2.56
C ASP A 129 -15.68 1.17 -3.76
N LEU A 130 -14.94 0.09 -4.03
CA LEU A 130 -13.96 0.03 -5.12
C LEU A 130 -14.62 0.08 -6.51
N ALA A 131 -15.94 -0.12 -6.65
CA ALA A 131 -16.63 0.06 -7.92
C ALA A 131 -16.62 1.52 -8.40
N GLN A 132 -16.40 2.48 -7.50
CA GLN A 132 -16.22 3.89 -7.84
C GLN A 132 -14.81 4.20 -8.41
N PHE A 133 -13.88 3.25 -8.38
CA PHE A 133 -12.49 3.39 -8.79
C PHE A 133 -12.10 2.29 -9.80
N PRO A 134 -12.62 2.35 -11.05
CA PRO A 134 -12.41 1.28 -12.02
C PRO A 134 -10.96 1.09 -12.44
N ALA A 135 -10.13 2.14 -12.50
CA ALA A 135 -8.71 2.01 -12.82
C ALA A 135 -7.92 1.37 -11.66
N VAL A 136 -8.27 1.70 -10.40
CA VAL A 136 -7.75 1.00 -9.21
C VAL A 136 -8.15 -0.48 -9.25
N SER A 137 -9.41 -0.79 -9.53
CA SER A 137 -9.87 -2.17 -9.63
C SER A 137 -9.13 -2.96 -10.71
N ALA A 138 -8.94 -2.37 -11.90
CA ALA A 138 -8.15 -2.99 -12.98
C ALA A 138 -6.67 -3.18 -12.60
N TRP A 139 -6.08 -2.23 -11.86
CA TRP A 139 -4.72 -2.34 -11.33
C TRP A 139 -4.60 -3.45 -10.29
N LEU A 140 -5.56 -3.61 -9.38
CA LEU A 140 -5.56 -4.71 -8.41
C LEU A 140 -5.51 -6.08 -9.11
N HIS A 141 -6.26 -6.26 -10.22
CA HIS A 141 -6.18 -7.47 -11.02
C HIS A 141 -4.80 -7.66 -11.65
N ARG A 142 -4.21 -6.58 -12.24
CA ARG A 142 -2.87 -6.67 -12.85
C ARG A 142 -1.79 -7.08 -11.85
N VAL A 143 -1.84 -6.54 -10.62
CA VAL A 143 -0.90 -6.92 -9.56
C VAL A 143 -1.14 -8.37 -9.11
N ALA A 144 -2.39 -8.79 -8.95
CA ALA A 144 -2.73 -10.16 -8.55
C ALA A 144 -2.33 -11.19 -9.62
N ASP A 145 -2.39 -10.82 -10.92
CA ASP A 145 -2.02 -11.69 -12.04
C ASP A 145 -0.49 -11.74 -12.28
N HIS A 146 0.31 -10.96 -11.53
CA HIS A 146 1.77 -10.98 -11.67
C HIS A 146 2.32 -12.36 -11.29
N PRO A 147 3.20 -12.98 -12.11
CA PRO A 147 3.69 -14.36 -11.89
C PRO A 147 4.33 -14.62 -10.54
N GLY A 148 4.87 -13.58 -9.89
CA GLY A 148 5.45 -13.66 -8.55
C GLY A 148 4.49 -13.31 -7.42
N HIS A 149 3.20 -13.06 -7.72
CA HIS A 149 2.24 -12.67 -6.69
C HIS A 149 1.94 -13.84 -5.75
N VAL A 150 2.03 -13.58 -4.45
CA VAL A 150 1.64 -14.50 -3.39
C VAL A 150 0.40 -13.92 -2.69
N PRO A 151 -0.74 -14.62 -2.70
CA PRO A 151 -1.95 -14.11 -2.04
C PRO A 151 -1.73 -13.90 -0.55
N MET A 152 -2.33 -12.84 0.01
CA MET A 152 -2.24 -12.54 1.45
C MET A 152 -2.83 -13.65 2.35
N SER A 153 -3.64 -14.55 1.79
CA SER A 153 -4.17 -15.74 2.46
C SER A 153 -3.22 -16.95 2.43
N TRP A 154 -2.11 -16.87 1.69
CA TRP A 154 -1.14 -17.96 1.61
C TRP A 154 -0.41 -18.12 2.95
N THR A 155 -0.26 -19.39 3.37
CA THR A 155 0.54 -19.78 4.53
C THR A 155 1.55 -20.85 4.09
N PRO A 156 2.81 -20.81 4.54
CA PRO A 156 3.83 -21.78 4.21
C PRO A 156 3.50 -23.17 4.78
#